data_b4a6088bc4f3cfb434f82ccdc77f1e52
#
_entry.id   b4a6088bc4f3cfb434f82ccdc77f1e52
#
_cell.length_a   1.000
_cell.length_b   1.000
_cell.length_c   1.000
_cell.angle_alpha   90.00
_cell.angle_beta   90.00
_cell.angle_gamma   90.00
#
_symmetry.space_group_name_H-M   'P 1'
#
loop_
_entity.id
_entity.type
_entity.pdbx_description
1 polymer ?
#
loop_
_entity_poly.entity_id
_entity_poly.type
_entity_poly.pdbx_seq_one_letter_code
_entity_poly.pdbx_strand_id
1 'polypeptide(L)'
;TPTDKSYSGDVVPVKVQAADTNGTTVETTYTPKITPVVPTADPAISTDIQGKTQTGTPSFTPGNPAIPMDDDVPATFEDGSTTKTIPGEGTYTVAPDGTVTFVPEKSFTGTASGVTVKRVDKNGTEITAKYTPTVTPVTPTATPVETTGKQGQTQTGKPEFTEGDSRVPMNDDVPATFDDGSTTKTVDGVGTYTVAA
;
A
#
# COMPACT_ATOMS: atom_id res chain seq x y z
N THR A 1 35.85 -21.46 0.50
CA THR A 1 34.90 -20.37 0.71
C THR A 1 34.35 -19.97 -0.65
N PRO A 2 33.04 -19.94 -0.86
CA PRO A 2 32.46 -19.46 -2.13
C PRO A 2 32.84 -17.99 -2.36
N THR A 3 33.22 -17.66 -3.59
CA THR A 3 33.47 -16.28 -4.03
C THR A 3 32.18 -15.62 -4.51
N ASP A 4 31.26 -16.43 -5.06
CA ASP A 4 29.90 -16.02 -5.41
C ASP A 4 28.95 -16.60 -4.37
N LYS A 5 28.31 -15.73 -3.57
CA LYS A 5 27.39 -16.12 -2.51
C LYS A 5 26.03 -16.59 -3.05
N SER A 6 25.69 -16.23 -4.30
CA SER A 6 24.45 -16.64 -4.97
C SER A 6 24.56 -18.04 -5.60
N TYR A 7 25.77 -18.58 -5.73
CA TYR A 7 25.97 -19.88 -6.37
C TYR A 7 25.36 -21.02 -5.55
N SER A 8 24.61 -21.88 -6.21
CA SER A 8 24.09 -23.14 -5.68
C SER A 8 24.20 -24.25 -6.72
N GLY A 9 24.27 -25.51 -6.28
CA GLY A 9 24.36 -26.66 -7.16
C GLY A 9 25.64 -27.49 -6.97
N ASP A 10 25.93 -28.28 -7.97
CA ASP A 10 27.10 -29.17 -7.98
C ASP A 10 28.37 -28.39 -8.33
N VAL A 11 29.43 -28.61 -7.58
CA VAL A 11 30.73 -27.96 -7.77
C VAL A 11 31.67 -28.93 -8.47
N VAL A 12 32.52 -28.41 -9.35
CA VAL A 12 33.56 -29.22 -10.01
C VAL A 12 34.46 -29.83 -8.93
N PRO A 13 34.67 -31.18 -8.93
CA PRO A 13 35.54 -31.83 -7.98
C PRO A 13 36.99 -31.32 -8.08
N VAL A 14 37.64 -31.14 -6.94
CA VAL A 14 39.06 -30.80 -6.89
C VAL A 14 39.85 -32.02 -6.43
N LYS A 15 41.00 -32.26 -7.08
CA LYS A 15 41.93 -33.31 -6.69
C LYS A 15 42.77 -32.88 -5.52
N VAL A 16 42.93 -33.75 -4.56
CA VAL A 16 43.82 -33.58 -3.40
C VAL A 16 44.85 -34.71 -3.43
N GLN A 17 46.09 -34.38 -3.30
CA GLN A 17 47.21 -35.29 -3.32
C GLN A 17 47.94 -35.26 -1.98
N ALA A 18 48.33 -36.41 -1.47
CA ALA A 18 49.21 -36.57 -0.33
C ALA A 18 50.35 -37.51 -0.70
N ALA A 19 51.49 -37.41 0.00
CA ALA A 19 52.61 -38.30 -0.16
C ALA A 19 52.97 -38.99 1.17
N ASP A 20 53.46 -40.24 1.10
CA ASP A 20 54.02 -40.94 2.21
C ASP A 20 55.48 -40.46 2.52
N THR A 21 56.11 -41.01 3.54
CA THR A 21 57.49 -40.67 3.92
C THR A 21 58.51 -41.13 2.89
N ASN A 22 58.16 -42.01 1.96
CA ASN A 22 58.99 -42.47 0.83
C ASN A 22 58.82 -41.63 -0.43
N GLY A 23 57.89 -40.64 -0.39
CA GLY A 23 57.58 -39.81 -1.54
C GLY A 23 56.54 -40.42 -2.49
N THR A 24 55.92 -41.56 -2.16
CA THR A 24 54.87 -42.14 -2.97
C THR A 24 53.56 -41.33 -2.80
N THR A 25 52.99 -40.87 -3.93
CA THR A 25 51.83 -40.02 -3.90
C THR A 25 50.55 -40.81 -4.14
N VAL A 26 49.46 -40.36 -3.47
CA VAL A 26 48.10 -40.84 -3.68
C VAL A 26 47.15 -39.64 -3.89
N GLU A 27 46.23 -39.78 -4.82
CA GLU A 27 45.25 -38.74 -5.13
C GLU A 27 43.81 -39.18 -4.72
N THR A 28 43.04 -38.24 -4.31
CA THR A 28 41.60 -38.39 -4.14
C THR A 28 40.89 -37.12 -4.60
N THR A 29 39.54 -37.14 -4.63
CA THR A 29 38.74 -35.96 -5.01
C THR A 29 37.91 -35.49 -3.85
N TYR A 30 37.77 -34.17 -3.73
CA TYR A 30 36.81 -33.52 -2.88
C TYR A 30 35.72 -32.87 -3.74
N THR A 31 34.45 -33.23 -3.50
CA THR A 31 33.28 -32.75 -4.27
C THR A 31 32.29 -32.14 -3.30
N PRO A 32 32.30 -30.82 -3.11
CA PRO A 32 31.27 -30.16 -2.31
C PRO A 32 29.96 -30.06 -3.09
N LYS A 33 28.85 -30.01 -2.35
CA LYS A 33 27.54 -29.66 -2.87
C LYS A 33 27.00 -28.46 -2.13
N ILE A 34 26.50 -27.47 -2.86
CA ILE A 34 25.96 -26.24 -2.29
C ILE A 34 24.44 -26.24 -2.50
N THR A 35 23.68 -26.27 -1.40
CA THR A 35 22.23 -26.19 -1.42
C THR A 35 21.75 -24.75 -1.46
N PRO A 36 20.72 -24.42 -2.26
CA PRO A 36 20.19 -23.06 -2.29
C PRO A 36 19.54 -22.68 -0.95
N VAL A 37 19.65 -21.41 -0.60
CA VAL A 37 18.90 -20.77 0.48
C VAL A 37 17.94 -19.77 -0.15
N VAL A 38 16.65 -19.97 0.06
CA VAL A 38 15.60 -19.15 -0.55
C VAL A 38 14.78 -18.51 0.57
N PRO A 39 14.73 -17.18 0.67
CA PRO A 39 13.84 -16.49 1.59
C PRO A 39 12.37 -16.71 1.20
N THR A 40 11.46 -16.48 2.14
CA THR A 40 10.01 -16.48 1.92
C THR A 40 9.42 -15.12 2.26
N ALA A 41 8.24 -14.82 1.72
CA ALA A 41 7.56 -13.57 1.99
C ALA A 41 6.05 -13.76 1.99
N ASP A 42 5.35 -13.02 2.88
CA ASP A 42 3.90 -13.00 2.98
C ASP A 42 3.36 -11.62 2.61
N PRO A 43 2.23 -11.54 1.88
CA PRO A 43 1.61 -10.29 1.51
C PRO A 43 1.00 -9.58 2.72
N ALA A 44 0.79 -8.26 2.59
CA ALA A 44 0.04 -7.46 3.54
C ALA A 44 -1.22 -6.90 2.91
N ILE A 45 -2.25 -6.72 3.74
CA ILE A 45 -3.50 -6.04 3.39
C ILE A 45 -3.83 -5.00 4.44
N SER A 46 -4.60 -4.00 4.07
CA SER A 46 -5.20 -3.05 5.02
C SER A 46 -6.59 -2.65 4.55
N THR A 47 -7.40 -2.14 5.47
CA THR A 47 -8.72 -1.59 5.16
C THR A 47 -8.97 -0.37 6.02
N ASP A 48 -9.35 0.74 5.39
CA ASP A 48 -9.82 1.95 6.07
C ASP A 48 -10.85 2.66 5.22
N ILE A 49 -11.43 3.73 5.76
CA ILE A 49 -12.45 4.52 5.08
C ILE A 49 -11.86 5.47 4.05
N GLN A 50 -12.70 5.92 3.15
CA GLN A 50 -12.39 6.87 2.08
C GLN A 50 -11.64 8.11 2.60
N GLY A 51 -10.57 8.49 1.88
CA GLY A 51 -9.72 9.64 2.19
C GLY A 51 -8.71 9.42 3.33
N LYS A 52 -8.64 8.25 3.96
CA LYS A 52 -7.67 7.96 5.04
C LYS A 52 -6.44 7.22 4.52
N THR A 53 -5.27 7.70 4.96
CA THR A 53 -3.99 7.06 4.70
C THR A 53 -3.93 5.71 5.40
N GLN A 54 -3.41 4.70 4.69
CA GLN A 54 -3.25 3.34 5.20
C GLN A 54 -1.79 2.92 5.16
N THR A 55 -1.43 1.98 6.01
CA THR A 55 -0.11 1.36 6.01
C THR A 55 -0.24 -0.16 6.02
N GLY A 56 0.75 -0.83 5.41
CA GLY A 56 0.88 -2.28 5.48
C GLY A 56 2.33 -2.70 5.31
N THR A 57 2.73 -3.72 6.05
CA THR A 57 4.10 -4.22 6.04
C THR A 57 4.10 -5.68 5.62
N PRO A 58 4.39 -5.98 4.34
CA PRO A 58 4.68 -7.36 3.94
C PRO A 58 5.82 -7.94 4.77
N SER A 59 5.73 -9.21 5.13
CA SER A 59 6.79 -9.86 5.91
C SER A 59 7.77 -10.59 5.01
N PHE A 60 9.05 -10.59 5.41
CA PHE A 60 10.13 -11.25 4.70
C PHE A 60 10.93 -12.09 5.68
N THR A 61 11.00 -13.39 5.42
CA THR A 61 11.64 -14.36 6.31
C THR A 61 12.87 -14.95 5.62
N PRO A 62 14.06 -14.92 6.23
CA PRO A 62 15.25 -15.52 5.64
C PRO A 62 15.09 -17.03 5.49
N GLY A 63 15.59 -17.59 4.39
CA GLY A 63 15.59 -19.04 4.16
C GLY A 63 16.50 -19.82 5.09
N ASN A 64 17.48 -19.15 5.71
CA ASN A 64 18.35 -19.70 6.74
C ASN A 64 18.75 -18.57 7.71
N PRO A 65 18.70 -18.79 9.04
CA PRO A 65 19.08 -17.77 10.02
C PRO A 65 20.52 -17.25 9.89
N ALA A 66 21.43 -18.05 9.31
CA ALA A 66 22.82 -17.62 9.05
C ALA A 66 22.93 -16.65 7.84
N ILE A 67 21.87 -16.50 7.06
CA ILE A 67 21.78 -15.62 5.89
C ILE A 67 20.51 -14.77 6.05
N PRO A 68 20.57 -13.75 6.94
CA PRO A 68 19.41 -12.89 7.19
C PRO A 68 19.07 -12.03 5.99
N MET A 69 17.91 -11.38 6.03
CA MET A 69 17.57 -10.30 5.10
C MET A 69 18.63 -9.19 5.22
N ASP A 70 18.94 -8.54 4.10
CA ASP A 70 19.95 -7.48 4.07
C ASP A 70 19.33 -6.13 4.40
N ASP A 71 19.48 -5.68 5.64
CA ASP A 71 18.97 -4.38 6.10
C ASP A 71 19.82 -3.19 5.62
N ASP A 72 21.01 -3.44 5.05
CA ASP A 72 21.83 -2.41 4.41
C ASP A 72 21.33 -2.08 2.99
N VAL A 73 20.47 -2.92 2.42
CA VAL A 73 19.80 -2.71 1.13
C VAL A 73 18.34 -2.34 1.39
N PRO A 74 17.95 -1.07 1.20
CA PRO A 74 16.59 -0.62 1.43
C PRO A 74 15.57 -1.37 0.56
N ALA A 75 14.36 -1.59 1.10
CA ALA A 75 13.25 -2.09 0.32
C ALA A 75 12.87 -1.12 -0.80
N THR A 76 12.47 -1.67 -1.94
CA THR A 76 11.97 -0.90 -3.10
C THR A 76 10.72 -1.57 -3.66
N PHE A 77 10.03 -0.91 -4.57
CA PHE A 77 9.09 -1.59 -5.46
C PHE A 77 9.84 -2.40 -6.52
N GLU A 78 9.13 -3.26 -7.26
CA GLU A 78 9.75 -4.13 -8.30
C GLU A 78 10.54 -3.36 -9.34
N ASP A 79 10.10 -2.13 -9.67
CA ASP A 79 10.75 -1.25 -10.65
C ASP A 79 11.97 -0.49 -10.06
N GLY A 80 12.31 -0.74 -8.80
CA GLY A 80 13.39 -0.09 -8.08
C GLY A 80 13.03 1.28 -7.49
N SER A 81 11.81 1.79 -7.71
CA SER A 81 11.35 3.04 -7.13
C SER A 81 10.95 2.88 -5.66
N THR A 82 10.86 3.99 -4.93
CA THR A 82 10.33 4.06 -3.56
C THR A 82 8.99 4.78 -3.47
N THR A 83 8.53 5.34 -4.60
CA THR A 83 7.23 6.02 -4.71
C THR A 83 6.56 5.63 -6.01
N LYS A 84 5.27 5.33 -5.96
CA LYS A 84 4.46 4.95 -7.13
C LYS A 84 3.09 5.58 -7.04
N THR A 85 2.70 6.35 -8.05
CA THR A 85 1.35 6.90 -8.18
C THR A 85 0.57 6.12 -9.22
N ILE A 86 -0.62 5.67 -8.84
CA ILE A 86 -1.59 5.01 -9.74
C ILE A 86 -2.76 5.98 -9.91
N PRO A 87 -2.93 6.56 -11.10
CA PRO A 87 -4.02 7.50 -11.35
C PRO A 87 -5.39 6.88 -11.06
N GLY A 88 -6.25 7.61 -10.35
CA GLY A 88 -7.56 7.15 -9.94
C GLY A 88 -7.58 6.27 -8.68
N GLU A 89 -6.41 5.88 -8.15
CA GLU A 89 -6.31 5.13 -6.90
C GLU A 89 -5.61 5.94 -5.79
N GLY A 90 -4.37 6.38 -6.03
CA GLY A 90 -3.58 7.08 -5.03
C GLY A 90 -2.07 6.91 -5.20
N THR A 91 -1.32 7.27 -4.15
CA THR A 91 0.14 7.23 -4.13
C THR A 91 0.63 6.29 -3.04
N TYR A 92 1.58 5.43 -3.40
CA TYR A 92 2.28 4.51 -2.53
C TYR A 92 3.71 4.98 -2.30
N THR A 93 4.19 4.83 -1.06
CA THR A 93 5.61 5.01 -0.71
C THR A 93 6.07 3.81 0.11
N VAL A 94 7.30 3.34 -0.12
CA VAL A 94 7.88 2.25 0.67
C VAL A 94 9.05 2.78 1.49
N ALA A 95 9.04 2.45 2.78
CA ALA A 95 10.14 2.72 3.70
C ALA A 95 11.25 1.66 3.57
N PRO A 96 12.49 1.94 4.04
CA PRO A 96 13.61 1.01 3.95
C PRO A 96 13.35 -0.37 4.55
N ASP A 97 12.49 -0.47 5.57
CA ASP A 97 12.10 -1.72 6.23
C ASP A 97 11.05 -2.54 5.46
N GLY A 98 10.49 -1.98 4.38
CA GLY A 98 9.44 -2.60 3.59
C GLY A 98 8.02 -2.17 3.97
N THR A 99 7.84 -1.30 4.95
CA THR A 99 6.54 -0.72 5.29
C THR A 99 6.06 0.19 4.16
N VAL A 100 4.87 -0.08 3.65
CA VAL A 100 4.23 0.72 2.59
C VAL A 100 3.19 1.63 3.20
N THR A 101 3.22 2.90 2.81
CA THR A 101 2.17 3.89 3.07
C THR A 101 1.39 4.11 1.78
N PHE A 102 0.07 4.07 1.86
CA PHE A 102 -0.86 4.36 0.78
C PHE A 102 -1.70 5.58 1.12
N VAL A 103 -1.64 6.60 0.28
CA VAL A 103 -2.49 7.80 0.35
C VAL A 103 -3.48 7.72 -0.80
N PRO A 104 -4.76 7.35 -0.54
CA PRO A 104 -5.76 7.23 -1.59
C PRO A 104 -6.14 8.61 -2.16
N GLU A 105 -6.54 8.66 -3.44
CA GLU A 105 -7.27 9.80 -3.96
C GLU A 105 -8.61 9.94 -3.23
N LYS A 106 -9.07 11.17 -3.01
CA LYS A 106 -10.29 11.44 -2.21
C LYS A 106 -11.55 10.76 -2.73
N SER A 107 -11.61 10.54 -4.04
CA SER A 107 -12.75 9.88 -4.70
C SER A 107 -12.62 8.36 -4.76
N PHE A 108 -11.45 7.79 -4.46
CA PHE A 108 -11.20 6.37 -4.60
C PHE A 108 -11.92 5.56 -3.52
N THR A 109 -12.59 4.49 -3.94
CA THR A 109 -13.20 3.46 -3.08
C THR A 109 -13.03 2.08 -3.72
N GLY A 110 -13.02 1.04 -2.90
CA GLY A 110 -12.82 -0.34 -3.35
C GLY A 110 -11.42 -0.86 -3.05
N THR A 111 -11.11 -2.05 -3.58
CA THR A 111 -9.80 -2.66 -3.43
C THR A 111 -8.86 -2.11 -4.50
N ALA A 112 -7.75 -1.54 -4.07
CA ALA A 112 -6.74 -0.97 -4.95
C ALA A 112 -5.92 -2.06 -5.66
N SER A 113 -5.25 -1.70 -6.75
CA SER A 113 -4.36 -2.61 -7.50
C SER A 113 -3.21 -3.11 -6.64
N GLY A 114 -2.79 -2.30 -5.66
CA GLY A 114 -1.66 -2.59 -4.78
C GLY A 114 -0.31 -2.46 -5.45
N VAL A 115 0.74 -2.71 -4.66
CA VAL A 115 2.14 -2.63 -5.09
C VAL A 115 2.91 -3.84 -4.58
N THR A 116 3.98 -4.20 -5.29
CA THR A 116 4.87 -5.30 -4.91
C THR A 116 6.16 -4.72 -4.34
N VAL A 117 6.48 -5.09 -3.11
CA VAL A 117 7.71 -4.73 -2.40
C VAL A 117 8.76 -5.80 -2.65
N LYS A 118 9.99 -5.37 -2.91
CA LYS A 118 11.16 -6.21 -3.12
C LYS A 118 12.19 -6.01 -2.00
N ARG A 119 12.73 -7.10 -1.48
CA ARG A 119 13.89 -7.14 -0.59
C ARG A 119 14.89 -8.19 -1.02
N VAL A 120 16.09 -8.14 -0.47
CA VAL A 120 17.16 -9.12 -0.74
C VAL A 120 17.70 -9.68 0.58
N ASP A 121 18.24 -10.88 0.54
CA ASP A 121 19.01 -11.44 1.65
C ASP A 121 20.50 -11.09 1.53
N LYS A 122 21.32 -11.47 2.53
CA LYS A 122 22.79 -11.24 2.55
C LYS A 122 23.55 -11.99 1.45
N ASN A 123 22.92 -12.90 0.73
CA ASN A 123 23.46 -13.53 -0.48
C ASN A 123 23.07 -12.78 -1.77
N GLY A 124 22.21 -11.76 -1.69
CA GLY A 124 21.67 -11.05 -2.85
C GLY A 124 20.48 -11.77 -3.50
N THR A 125 19.88 -12.75 -2.83
CA THR A 125 18.66 -13.41 -3.33
C THR A 125 17.46 -12.49 -3.16
N GLU A 126 16.82 -12.14 -4.28
CA GLU A 126 15.62 -11.28 -4.28
C GLU A 126 14.38 -12.06 -3.89
N ILE A 127 13.49 -11.40 -3.14
CA ILE A 127 12.16 -11.88 -2.80
C ILE A 127 11.16 -10.72 -2.84
N THR A 128 9.93 -10.99 -3.25
CA THR A 128 8.88 -9.98 -3.36
C THR A 128 7.63 -10.38 -2.61
N ALA A 129 6.88 -9.39 -2.12
CA ALA A 129 5.57 -9.56 -1.54
C ALA A 129 4.65 -8.39 -1.86
N LYS A 130 3.36 -8.65 -2.02
CA LYS A 130 2.36 -7.65 -2.40
C LYS A 130 1.75 -6.99 -1.18
N TYR A 131 1.50 -5.68 -1.26
CA TYR A 131 0.61 -4.94 -0.38
C TYR A 131 -0.63 -4.50 -1.15
N THR A 132 -1.82 -4.76 -0.57
CA THR A 132 -3.11 -4.44 -1.22
C THR A 132 -4.05 -3.75 -0.21
N PRO A 133 -4.26 -2.44 -0.30
CA PRO A 133 -5.22 -1.71 0.53
C PRO A 133 -6.64 -1.80 -0.04
N THR A 134 -7.63 -1.73 0.85
CA THR A 134 -9.05 -1.57 0.51
C THR A 134 -9.58 -0.31 1.16
N VAL A 135 -10.33 0.48 0.40
CA VAL A 135 -10.94 1.74 0.84
C VAL A 135 -12.46 1.58 0.86
N THR A 136 -13.07 1.69 2.04
CA THR A 136 -14.53 1.65 2.20
C THR A 136 -15.15 3.02 1.98
N PRO A 137 -16.27 3.14 1.23
CA PRO A 137 -16.88 4.43 0.96
C PRO A 137 -17.44 5.06 2.22
N VAL A 138 -17.42 6.40 2.28
CA VAL A 138 -18.09 7.22 3.29
C VAL A 138 -19.19 8.02 2.61
N THR A 139 -20.43 7.83 3.05
CA THR A 139 -21.60 8.50 2.46
C THR A 139 -22.31 9.33 3.51
N PRO A 140 -22.33 10.66 3.39
CA PRO A 140 -23.12 11.51 4.25
C PRO A 140 -24.61 11.30 4.01
N THR A 141 -25.45 11.67 4.98
CA THR A 141 -26.90 11.61 4.90
C THR A 141 -27.51 12.99 5.08
N ALA A 142 -28.76 13.15 4.63
CA ALA A 142 -29.51 14.38 4.78
C ALA A 142 -30.93 14.09 5.23
N THR A 143 -31.47 14.96 6.10
CA THR A 143 -32.86 14.91 6.56
C THR A 143 -33.61 16.13 6.03
N PRO A 144 -34.74 15.94 5.32
CA PRO A 144 -35.54 17.04 4.82
C PRO A 144 -36.20 17.81 5.96
N VAL A 145 -36.57 19.05 5.68
CA VAL A 145 -37.37 19.90 6.57
C VAL A 145 -38.66 20.33 5.87
N GLU A 146 -39.76 20.32 6.59
CA GLU A 146 -41.04 20.87 6.13
C GLU A 146 -41.40 22.06 7.01
N THR A 147 -41.99 23.10 6.38
CA THR A 147 -42.47 24.29 7.09
C THR A 147 -43.89 24.62 6.71
N THR A 148 -44.66 25.21 7.61
CA THR A 148 -46.01 25.66 7.38
C THR A 148 -46.13 27.14 7.75
N GLY A 149 -46.70 27.93 6.84
CA GLY A 149 -46.91 29.37 7.05
C GLY A 149 -48.19 29.86 6.40
N LYS A 150 -48.58 31.09 6.69
CA LYS A 150 -49.74 31.73 6.10
C LYS A 150 -49.38 32.29 4.71
N GLN A 151 -50.37 32.41 3.84
CA GLN A 151 -50.20 33.03 2.54
C GLN A 151 -49.51 34.41 2.63
N GLY A 152 -48.55 34.65 1.75
CA GLY A 152 -47.76 35.88 1.67
C GLY A 152 -46.62 36.02 2.73
N GLN A 153 -46.43 35.03 3.61
CA GLN A 153 -45.36 35.07 4.58
C GLN A 153 -44.10 34.30 4.11
N THR A 154 -42.93 34.89 4.37
CA THR A 154 -41.65 34.22 4.19
C THR A 154 -41.52 33.06 5.20
N GLN A 155 -41.03 31.93 4.72
CA GLN A 155 -40.76 30.78 5.55
C GLN A 155 -39.25 30.47 5.54
N THR A 156 -38.74 29.95 6.62
CA THR A 156 -37.35 29.51 6.78
C THR A 156 -37.33 28.06 7.23
N GLY A 157 -36.48 27.26 6.63
CA GLY A 157 -36.25 25.88 7.03
C GLY A 157 -34.74 25.56 6.93
N LYS A 158 -34.25 24.68 7.80
CA LYS A 158 -32.86 24.23 7.79
C LYS A 158 -32.85 22.70 7.64
N PRO A 159 -32.60 22.18 6.43
CA PRO A 159 -32.31 20.76 6.27
C PRO A 159 -31.06 20.37 7.08
N GLU A 160 -31.03 19.16 7.60
CA GLU A 160 -29.87 18.65 8.35
C GLU A 160 -29.01 17.78 7.44
N PHE A 161 -27.70 17.98 7.53
CA PHE A 161 -26.70 17.17 6.85
C PHE A 161 -25.80 16.53 7.90
N THR A 162 -25.61 15.21 7.78
CA THR A 162 -24.82 14.43 8.77
C THR A 162 -23.71 13.70 8.03
N GLU A 163 -22.51 13.80 8.56
CA GLU A 163 -21.35 13.07 8.05
C GLU A 163 -21.59 11.55 8.07
N GLY A 164 -21.02 10.84 7.11
CA GLY A 164 -21.10 9.38 7.05
C GLY A 164 -20.15 8.67 8.04
N ASP A 165 -19.10 9.36 8.46
CA ASP A 165 -18.14 8.91 9.48
C ASP A 165 -17.52 10.15 10.14
N SER A 166 -17.40 10.16 11.47
CA SER A 166 -16.90 11.30 12.25
C SER A 166 -15.45 11.69 11.90
N ARG A 167 -14.68 10.79 11.27
CA ARG A 167 -13.33 11.06 10.77
C ARG A 167 -13.33 11.82 9.42
N VAL A 168 -14.51 11.94 8.78
CA VAL A 168 -14.73 12.68 7.53
C VAL A 168 -15.93 13.60 7.73
N PRO A 169 -15.75 14.72 8.47
CA PRO A 169 -16.82 15.65 8.76
C PRO A 169 -17.35 16.35 7.50
N MET A 170 -18.53 16.95 7.57
CA MET A 170 -19.04 17.87 6.55
C MET A 170 -18.03 19.00 6.37
N ASN A 171 -17.89 19.48 5.13
CA ASN A 171 -16.93 20.52 4.80
C ASN A 171 -17.58 21.91 4.93
N ASP A 172 -17.38 22.56 6.05
CA ASP A 172 -17.91 23.89 6.34
C ASP A 172 -17.26 25.03 5.51
N ASP A 173 -16.12 24.74 4.85
CA ASP A 173 -15.49 25.71 3.93
C ASP A 173 -16.20 25.78 2.57
N VAL A 174 -17.09 24.82 2.29
CA VAL A 174 -17.87 24.79 1.06
C VAL A 174 -19.34 25.13 1.39
N PRO A 175 -19.81 26.34 1.00
CA PRO A 175 -21.17 26.77 1.28
C PRO A 175 -22.19 25.80 0.66
N ALA A 176 -23.35 25.66 1.34
CA ALA A 176 -24.47 24.94 0.78
C ALA A 176 -25.02 25.65 -0.46
N THR A 177 -25.44 24.89 -1.47
CA THR A 177 -26.03 25.39 -2.71
C THR A 177 -27.25 24.57 -3.08
N PHE A 178 -28.09 25.08 -4.00
CA PHE A 178 -29.07 24.26 -4.69
C PHE A 178 -28.37 23.26 -5.63
N ASP A 179 -29.14 22.31 -6.15
CA ASP A 179 -28.68 21.23 -7.06
C ASP A 179 -28.02 21.72 -8.36
N ASP A 180 -28.33 22.96 -8.78
CA ASP A 180 -27.73 23.63 -9.92
C ASP A 180 -26.49 24.46 -9.59
N GLY A 181 -26.02 24.41 -8.33
CA GLY A 181 -24.88 25.16 -7.81
C GLY A 181 -25.20 26.64 -7.47
N SER A 182 -26.45 27.09 -7.65
CA SER A 182 -26.86 28.46 -7.30
C SER A 182 -27.19 28.60 -5.81
N THR A 183 -27.16 29.83 -5.31
CA THR A 183 -27.63 30.19 -3.97
C THR A 183 -29.01 30.84 -3.96
N THR A 184 -29.59 31.09 -5.16
CA THR A 184 -30.92 31.65 -5.34
C THR A 184 -31.65 30.92 -6.46
N LYS A 185 -32.88 30.48 -6.22
CA LYS A 185 -33.72 29.74 -7.16
C LYS A 185 -35.13 30.34 -7.20
N THR A 186 -35.59 30.77 -8.35
CA THR A 186 -36.96 31.28 -8.53
C THR A 186 -37.83 30.19 -9.20
N VAL A 187 -38.99 29.97 -8.61
CA VAL A 187 -40.02 29.07 -9.15
C VAL A 187 -41.23 29.91 -9.52
N ASP A 188 -41.55 29.93 -10.81
CA ASP A 188 -42.63 30.75 -11.35
C ASP A 188 -43.97 30.45 -10.66
N GLY A 189 -44.69 31.53 -10.28
CA GLY A 189 -45.98 31.42 -9.59
C GLY A 189 -45.90 30.98 -8.12
N VAL A 190 -44.67 30.71 -7.59
CA VAL A 190 -44.47 30.25 -6.21
C VAL A 190 -43.65 31.28 -5.42
N GLY A 191 -42.45 31.58 -5.88
CA GLY A 191 -41.57 32.50 -5.17
C GLY A 191 -40.09 32.26 -5.40
N THR A 192 -39.25 32.98 -4.64
CA THR A 192 -37.79 32.89 -4.70
C THR A 192 -37.25 32.25 -3.41
N TYR A 193 -36.40 31.27 -3.61
CA TYR A 193 -35.66 30.58 -2.54
C TYR A 193 -34.23 31.11 -2.49
N THR A 194 -33.69 31.25 -1.30
CA THR A 194 -32.28 31.57 -1.06
C THR A 194 -31.71 30.58 -0.05
N VAL A 195 -30.47 30.12 -0.26
CA VAL A 195 -29.72 29.34 0.72
C VAL A 195 -28.64 30.23 1.34
N ALA A 196 -28.55 30.21 2.68
CA ALA A 196 -27.47 30.87 3.39
C ALA A 196 -26.19 30.02 3.35
N ALA A 197 -25.05 30.72 3.31
CA ALA A 197 -23.72 30.10 3.37
C ALA A 197 -23.49 29.41 4.72
#